data_edbc29a6d2fa044b229cff15fd8cb80b
#
_entry.id   edbc29a6d2fa044b229cff15fd8cb80b
#
_cell.length_a   1.000
_cell.length_b   1.000
_cell.length_c   1.000
_cell.angle_alpha   90.00
_cell.angle_beta   90.00
_cell.angle_gamma   90.00
#
_symmetry.space_group_name_H-M   'P 1'
#
loop_
_entity.id
_entity.type
_entity.pdbx_description
1 polymer ?
#
loop_
_entity_poly.entity_id
_entity_poly.type
_entity_poly.pdbx_seq_one_letter_code
_entity_poly.pdbx_strand_id
1 'polypeptide(L)'
;MKKILLILVSAFILTSCQSKNDFYYKGDSNNWHAEVFTQKNGDQELKSYKIKYEGENLENLKNKDISFSFQSENSLQGPIIKKLSESGTLESNSPSSCGGCDFLNKDSEIIFTIEWNGEKEEFILKN
;
A
#
# COMPACT_ATOMS: atom_id res chain seq x y z
N MET A 1 -42.66 37.76 28.31
CA MET A 1 -41.74 38.10 27.21
C MET A 1 -40.86 36.93 26.90
N LYS A 2 -41.15 36.32 25.82
CA LYS A 2 -40.34 35.20 25.39
C LYS A 2 -39.20 35.72 24.58
N LYS A 3 -38.03 35.62 25.10
CA LYS A 3 -36.85 35.78 24.32
C LYS A 3 -36.62 34.49 23.57
N ILE A 4 -36.90 34.52 22.32
CA ILE A 4 -36.50 33.44 21.44
C ILE A 4 -34.99 33.54 21.33
N LEU A 5 -34.34 32.73 22.11
CA LEU A 5 -32.94 32.49 21.89
C LEU A 5 -32.83 31.66 20.64
N LEU A 6 -32.70 32.35 19.55
CA LEU A 6 -32.30 31.72 18.33
C LEU A 6 -30.86 31.27 18.55
N ILE A 7 -30.75 30.10 19.10
CA ILE A 7 -29.48 29.39 19.04
C ILE A 7 -29.32 29.01 17.58
N LEU A 8 -28.68 29.90 16.88
CA LEU A 8 -28.10 29.57 15.61
C LEU A 8 -27.00 28.58 15.95
N VAL A 9 -27.38 27.34 16.09
CA VAL A 9 -26.42 26.28 15.96
C VAL A 9 -26.01 26.28 14.49
N SER A 10 -25.10 27.17 14.18
CA SER A 10 -24.34 27.02 12.96
C SER A 10 -23.59 25.71 13.13
N ALA A 11 -24.21 24.67 12.64
CA ALA A 11 -23.51 23.44 12.41
C ALA A 11 -22.40 23.80 11.42
N PHE A 12 -21.24 24.11 11.94
CA PHE A 12 -20.04 24.07 11.17
C PHE A 12 -19.87 22.62 10.74
N ILE A 13 -20.53 22.31 9.65
CA ILE A 13 -20.16 21.14 8.91
C ILE A 13 -18.77 21.49 8.37
N LEU A 14 -17.77 21.11 9.12
CA LEU A 14 -16.43 21.05 8.62
C LEU A 14 -16.43 19.93 7.58
N THR A 15 -16.94 20.25 6.42
CA THR A 15 -16.58 19.47 5.26
C THR A 15 -15.11 19.76 5.02
N SER A 16 -14.27 18.99 5.69
CA SER A 16 -12.90 18.92 5.32
C SER A 16 -12.89 18.27 3.93
N CYS A 17 -12.92 19.07 2.92
CA CYS A 17 -12.56 18.66 1.57
C CYS A 17 -11.06 18.39 1.57
N GLN A 18 -10.67 17.32 2.23
CA GLN A 18 -9.37 16.76 1.99
C GLN A 18 -9.49 16.01 0.67
N SER A 19 -8.98 16.62 -0.37
CA SER A 19 -8.64 15.87 -1.55
C SER A 19 -7.60 14.86 -1.11
N LYS A 20 -8.06 13.66 -0.77
CA LYS A 20 -7.18 12.58 -0.38
C LYS A 20 -6.46 12.11 -1.62
N ASN A 21 -5.23 12.53 -1.76
CA ASN A 21 -4.29 12.00 -2.75
C ASN A 21 -3.55 10.79 -2.20
N ASP A 22 -4.14 10.13 -1.20
CA ASP A 22 -3.57 8.96 -0.55
C ASP A 22 -4.40 7.74 -0.94
N PHE A 23 -3.72 6.72 -1.42
CA PHE A 23 -4.37 5.49 -1.84
C PHE A 23 -3.73 4.28 -1.18
N TYR A 24 -4.57 3.30 -0.85
CA TYR A 24 -4.15 1.99 -0.39
C TYR A 24 -4.53 0.96 -1.44
N TYR A 25 -3.54 0.27 -1.97
CA TYR A 25 -3.76 -0.85 -2.88
C TYR A 25 -3.52 -2.13 -2.12
N LYS A 26 -4.48 -3.03 -2.14
CA LYS A 26 -4.44 -4.27 -1.36
C LYS A 26 -4.79 -5.46 -2.23
N GLY A 27 -4.22 -6.59 -1.92
CA GLY A 27 -4.53 -7.85 -2.57
C GLY A 27 -4.03 -9.03 -1.78
N ASP A 28 -4.58 -10.18 -2.11
CA ASP A 28 -4.27 -11.44 -1.46
C ASP A 28 -4.06 -12.54 -2.49
N SER A 29 -3.22 -13.50 -2.14
CA SER A 29 -3.11 -14.76 -2.81
C SER A 29 -3.29 -15.89 -1.78
N ASN A 30 -2.98 -17.13 -2.16
CA ASN A 30 -3.10 -18.26 -1.23
C ASN A 30 -2.18 -18.12 -0.02
N ASN A 31 -1.00 -17.55 -0.20
CA ASN A 31 0.03 -17.52 0.85
C ASN A 31 0.45 -16.11 1.26
N TRP A 32 0.01 -15.08 0.55
CA TRP A 32 0.50 -13.73 0.77
C TRP A 32 -0.60 -12.70 0.77
N HIS A 33 -0.42 -11.68 1.59
CA HIS A 33 -1.18 -10.44 1.56
C HIS A 33 -0.20 -9.29 1.30
N ALA A 34 -0.55 -8.39 0.41
CA ALA A 34 0.29 -7.24 0.11
C ALA A 34 -0.52 -5.95 0.12
N GLU A 35 0.10 -4.91 0.61
CA GLU A 35 -0.44 -3.56 0.63
C GLU A 35 0.61 -2.59 0.11
N VAL A 36 0.18 -1.66 -0.72
CA VAL A 36 0.98 -0.51 -1.15
C VAL A 36 0.24 0.75 -0.76
N PHE A 37 0.89 1.60 -0.01
CA PHE A 37 0.37 2.91 0.35
C PHE A 37 1.08 3.96 -0.47
N THR A 38 0.31 4.82 -1.13
CA THR A 38 0.84 5.95 -1.88
C THR A 38 0.34 7.24 -1.29
N GLN A 39 1.22 8.22 -1.23
CA GLN A 39 0.93 9.56 -0.75
C GLN A 39 1.50 10.57 -1.72
N LYS A 40 0.67 11.47 -2.19
CA LYS A 40 1.12 12.56 -3.06
C LYS A 40 1.59 13.73 -2.21
N ASN A 41 2.82 14.17 -2.46
CA ASN A 41 3.41 15.31 -1.78
C ASN A 41 3.98 16.27 -2.83
N GLY A 42 3.17 17.26 -3.26
CA GLY A 42 3.54 18.15 -4.34
C GLY A 42 3.73 17.39 -5.65
N ASP A 43 4.91 17.50 -6.25
CA ASP A 43 5.26 16.82 -7.49
C ASP A 43 5.82 15.42 -7.28
N GLN A 44 5.84 14.96 -6.04
CA GLN A 44 6.38 13.66 -5.68
C GLN A 44 5.29 12.71 -5.23
N GLU A 45 5.46 11.45 -5.57
CA GLU A 45 4.66 10.35 -5.03
C GLU A 45 5.54 9.54 -4.08
N LEU A 46 5.09 9.42 -2.83
CA LEU A 46 5.75 8.58 -1.83
C LEU A 46 5.03 7.23 -1.80
N LYS A 47 5.80 6.16 -1.88
CA LYS A 47 5.28 4.79 -1.85
C LYS A 47 5.92 4.01 -0.72
N SER A 48 5.09 3.29 0.01
CA SER A 48 5.53 2.30 0.99
C SER A 48 4.74 1.02 0.82
N TYR A 49 5.30 -0.08 1.28
CA TYR A 49 4.64 -1.38 1.18
C TYR A 49 4.74 -2.15 2.48
N LYS A 50 3.77 -3.04 2.66
CA LYS A 50 3.75 -4.05 3.70
C LYS A 50 3.25 -5.35 3.11
N ILE A 51 4.01 -6.41 3.29
CA ILE A 51 3.71 -7.73 2.77
C ILE A 51 3.71 -8.70 3.94
N LYS A 52 2.70 -9.56 4.00
CA LYS A 52 2.56 -10.53 5.08
C LYS A 52 2.40 -11.93 4.52
N TYR A 53 3.17 -12.86 5.07
CA TYR A 53 2.98 -14.28 4.79
C TYR A 53 1.78 -14.80 5.57
N GLU A 54 0.83 -15.43 4.87
CA GLU A 54 -0.39 -15.98 5.44
C GLU A 54 -0.47 -17.51 5.26
N GLY A 55 0.56 -18.10 4.72
CA GLY A 55 0.62 -19.53 4.50
C GLY A 55 0.96 -20.31 5.77
N GLU A 56 1.01 -21.60 5.64
CA GLU A 56 1.44 -22.50 6.70
C GLU A 56 2.97 -22.60 6.75
N ASN A 57 3.50 -23.00 7.90
CA ASN A 57 4.93 -23.26 8.09
C ASN A 57 5.82 -22.04 7.84
N LEU A 58 5.54 -20.94 8.50
CA LEU A 58 6.40 -19.75 8.48
C LEU A 58 7.87 -20.08 8.79
N GLU A 59 8.10 -21.10 9.63
CA GLU A 59 9.45 -21.55 9.98
C GLU A 59 10.29 -21.92 8.76
N ASN A 60 9.67 -22.46 7.72
CA ASN A 60 10.38 -22.86 6.49
C ASN A 60 10.85 -21.67 5.67
N LEU A 61 10.36 -20.47 5.96
CA LEU A 61 10.74 -19.24 5.26
C LEU A 61 11.74 -18.40 6.04
N LYS A 62 12.05 -18.76 7.27
CA LYS A 62 13.05 -18.04 8.06
C LYS A 62 14.41 -18.12 7.40
N ASN A 63 15.09 -16.98 7.36
CA ASN A 63 16.41 -16.82 6.76
C ASN A 63 16.46 -17.10 5.25
N LYS A 64 15.32 -17.23 4.61
CA LYS A 64 15.24 -17.38 3.15
C LYS A 64 15.08 -16.02 2.48
N ASP A 65 15.67 -15.90 1.31
CA ASP A 65 15.48 -14.72 0.48
C ASP A 65 14.13 -14.77 -0.22
N ILE A 66 13.37 -13.70 -0.07
CA ILE A 66 12.10 -13.50 -0.74
C ILE A 66 12.31 -12.43 -1.80
N SER A 67 11.95 -12.74 -3.04
CA SER A 67 12.05 -11.80 -4.16
C SER A 67 10.65 -11.36 -4.56
N PHE A 68 10.45 -10.06 -4.69
CA PHE A 68 9.14 -9.52 -5.05
C PHE A 68 9.27 -8.26 -5.90
N SER A 69 8.22 -7.99 -6.66
CA SER A 69 8.15 -6.82 -7.53
C SER A 69 6.73 -6.28 -7.62
N PHE A 70 6.66 -4.99 -7.94
CA PHE A 70 5.41 -4.27 -8.17
C PHE A 70 5.45 -3.70 -9.57
N GLN A 71 4.43 -3.99 -10.37
CA GLN A 71 4.29 -3.45 -11.71
C GLN A 71 2.97 -2.72 -11.85
N SER A 72 3.04 -1.46 -12.22
CA SER A 72 1.89 -0.69 -12.64
C SER A 72 2.00 -0.38 -14.13
N GLU A 73 1.01 0.31 -14.68
CA GLU A 73 0.89 0.55 -16.12
C GLU A 73 2.17 1.12 -16.74
N ASN A 74 2.83 2.03 -16.04
CA ASN A 74 4.01 2.73 -16.57
C ASN A 74 5.26 2.60 -15.70
N SER A 75 5.26 1.74 -14.72
CA SER A 75 6.43 1.58 -13.87
C SER A 75 6.59 0.17 -13.34
N LEU A 76 7.85 -0.23 -13.18
CA LEU A 76 8.23 -1.48 -12.54
C LEU A 76 9.17 -1.16 -11.40
N GLN A 77 8.85 -1.66 -10.20
CA GLN A 77 9.72 -1.57 -9.05
C GLN A 77 10.12 -2.99 -8.62
N GLY A 78 11.41 -3.24 -8.60
CA GLY A 78 11.97 -4.53 -8.22
C GLY A 78 12.65 -5.23 -9.41
N PRO A 79 13.07 -6.50 -9.22
CA PRO A 79 12.86 -7.29 -8.01
C PRO A 79 13.60 -6.75 -6.78
N ILE A 80 12.93 -6.85 -5.65
CA ILE A 80 13.48 -6.52 -4.33
C ILE A 80 13.70 -7.83 -3.60
N ILE A 81 14.86 -8.01 -3.00
CA ILE A 81 15.19 -9.23 -2.26
C ILE A 81 15.36 -8.88 -0.79
N LYS A 82 14.56 -9.50 0.06
CA LYS A 82 14.61 -9.32 1.51
C LYS A 82 14.30 -10.63 2.23
N LYS A 83 14.69 -10.67 3.49
CA LYS A 83 14.30 -11.76 4.40
C LYS A 83 13.08 -11.35 5.21
N LEU A 84 12.18 -12.29 5.47
CA LEU A 84 11.03 -12.05 6.35
C LEU A 84 11.48 -11.67 7.76
N SER A 85 10.72 -10.79 8.40
CA SER A 85 10.83 -10.57 9.82
C SER A 85 10.37 -11.80 10.60
N GLU A 86 10.62 -11.83 11.90
CA GLU A 86 10.15 -12.93 12.75
C GLU A 86 8.64 -13.09 12.74
N SER A 87 7.92 -11.98 12.53
CA SER A 87 6.46 -11.98 12.42
C SER A 87 5.94 -12.36 11.03
N GLY A 88 6.82 -12.66 10.08
CA GLY A 88 6.44 -13.05 8.74
C GLY A 88 6.07 -11.88 7.83
N THR A 89 6.66 -10.72 8.03
CA THR A 89 6.38 -9.52 7.25
C THR A 89 7.60 -9.02 6.49
N LEU A 90 7.31 -8.32 5.39
CA LEU A 90 8.27 -7.52 4.63
C LEU A 90 7.72 -6.10 4.58
N GLU A 91 8.51 -5.14 5.01
CA GLU A 91 8.11 -3.74 5.04
C GLU A 91 9.18 -2.87 4.42
N SER A 92 8.75 -1.76 3.79
CA SER A 92 9.69 -0.74 3.37
C SER A 92 10.25 0.00 4.59
N ASN A 93 11.56 0.22 4.60
CA ASN A 93 12.22 0.93 5.71
C ASN A 93 11.89 2.42 5.70
N SER A 94 11.70 2.96 4.52
CA SER A 94 11.29 4.36 4.30
C SER A 94 10.51 4.44 3.01
N PRO A 95 9.58 5.40 2.88
CA PRO A 95 8.90 5.60 1.63
C PRO A 95 9.89 5.89 0.50
N SER A 96 9.71 5.28 -0.66
CA SER A 96 10.41 5.66 -1.87
C SER A 96 9.70 6.85 -2.51
N SER A 97 10.44 7.74 -3.13
CA SER A 97 9.88 8.89 -3.82
C SER A 97 10.21 8.86 -5.30
N CYS A 98 9.28 9.33 -6.10
CA CYS A 98 9.49 9.53 -7.52
C CYS A 98 9.01 10.94 -7.92
N GLY A 99 9.93 11.75 -8.40
CA GLY A 99 9.61 13.05 -8.96
C GLY A 99 9.38 12.95 -10.47
N GLY A 100 8.27 13.49 -10.94
CA GLY A 100 7.95 13.48 -12.38
C GLY A 100 7.50 12.14 -12.93
N CYS A 101 7.15 11.19 -12.08
CA CYS A 101 6.56 9.92 -12.48
C CYS A 101 5.06 10.05 -12.72
N ASP A 102 4.51 9.14 -13.52
CA ASP A 102 3.07 8.99 -13.61
C ASP A 102 2.53 8.48 -12.28
N PHE A 103 1.72 9.31 -11.63
CA PHE A 103 1.16 8.95 -10.34
C PHE A 103 0.06 7.90 -10.48
N LEU A 104 0.02 6.99 -9.50
CA LEU A 104 -1.09 6.07 -9.37
C LEU A 104 -2.35 6.85 -8.96
N ASN A 105 -3.50 6.36 -9.38
CA ASN A 105 -4.80 6.93 -9.04
C ASN A 105 -5.71 5.86 -8.46
N LYS A 106 -6.93 6.24 -8.08
CA LYS A 106 -7.87 5.32 -7.44
C LYS A 106 -8.22 4.09 -8.27
N ASP A 107 -8.10 4.17 -9.59
CA ASP A 107 -8.45 3.08 -10.51
C ASP A 107 -7.21 2.29 -10.97
N SER A 108 -6.03 2.70 -10.54
CA SER A 108 -4.80 1.99 -10.87
C SER A 108 -4.78 0.60 -10.25
N GLU A 109 -4.20 -0.34 -10.98
CA GLU A 109 -3.95 -1.69 -10.51
C GLU A 109 -2.45 -1.93 -10.45
N ILE A 110 -2.02 -2.63 -9.43
CA ILE A 110 -0.62 -3.01 -9.27
C ILE A 110 -0.54 -4.53 -9.36
N ILE A 111 0.27 -5.02 -10.27
CA ILE A 111 0.59 -6.45 -10.35
C ILE A 111 1.72 -6.72 -9.38
N PHE A 112 1.45 -7.52 -8.37
CA PHE A 112 2.43 -7.92 -7.38
C PHE A 112 2.87 -9.35 -7.66
N THR A 113 4.17 -9.56 -7.76
CA THR A 113 4.77 -10.87 -7.99
C THR A 113 5.72 -11.17 -6.86
N ILE A 114 5.63 -12.37 -6.32
CA ILE A 114 6.50 -12.81 -5.22
C ILE A 114 7.01 -14.23 -5.46
N GLU A 115 8.30 -14.44 -5.21
CA GLU A 115 8.98 -15.72 -5.38
C GLU A 115 9.70 -16.11 -4.10
N TRP A 116 9.55 -17.37 -3.71
CA TRP A 116 10.20 -17.93 -2.53
C TRP A 116 10.32 -19.45 -2.69
N ASN A 117 11.42 -20.04 -2.25
CA ASN A 117 11.63 -21.48 -2.28
C ASN A 117 11.27 -22.17 -3.61
N GLY A 118 11.51 -21.50 -4.75
CA GLY A 118 11.13 -22.03 -6.05
C GLY A 118 9.65 -21.90 -6.40
N GLU A 119 8.85 -21.31 -5.52
CA GLU A 119 7.44 -21.03 -5.77
C GLU A 119 7.25 -19.58 -6.19
N LYS A 120 6.16 -19.33 -6.91
CA LYS A 120 5.82 -18.00 -7.39
C LYS A 120 4.32 -17.78 -7.31
N GLU A 121 3.92 -16.62 -6.81
CA GLU A 121 2.54 -16.14 -6.85
C GLU A 121 2.48 -14.76 -7.46
N GLU A 122 1.41 -14.50 -8.16
CA GLU A 122 1.15 -13.19 -8.77
C GLU A 122 -0.32 -12.83 -8.54
N PHE A 123 -0.57 -11.61 -8.09
CA PHE A 123 -1.92 -11.14 -7.85
C PHE A 123 -2.00 -9.62 -7.99
N ILE A 124 -3.22 -9.12 -8.11
CA ILE A 124 -3.46 -7.70 -8.37
C ILE A 124 -3.82 -7.00 -7.07
N LEU A 125 -3.19 -5.85 -6.84
CA LEU A 125 -3.51 -4.94 -5.75
C LEU A 125 -4.42 -3.85 -6.29
N LYS A 126 -5.50 -3.60 -5.60
CA LYS A 126 -6.49 -2.57 -5.93
C LYS A 126 -6.78 -1.67 -4.73
N ASN A 127 -7.09 -0.41 -5.05
CA ASN A 127 -7.52 0.55 -4.05
C ASN A 127 -8.94 0.24 -3.53
#